data_0bd3b095d6b740c8f38a5e69a4ac1dae
#
_entry.id   0bd3b095d6b740c8f38a5e69a4ac1dae
#
_cell.length_a   1.000
_cell.length_b   1.000
_cell.length_c   1.000
_cell.angle_alpha   90.00
_cell.angle_beta   90.00
_cell.angle_gamma   90.00
#
_symmetry.space_group_name_H-M   'P 1'
#
loop_
_entity.id
_entity.type
_entity.pdbx_description
1 polymer ?
#
loop_
_entity_poly.entity_id
_entity_poly.type
_entity_poly.pdbx_seq_one_letter_code
_entity_poly.pdbx_strand_id
1 'polypeptide(L)'
;MKKCLSSILALALTFSLVGCSGGSGSTPSASGSASGDSSDPKVSMNVSVPDADNSYIYAAAQEFKSRVEEYSNGSIELTIYPNGSLYGGDGNAAISSVGNGSLDIVILASSLYASFDPSFYVVSVPYLFDDTKQLQD
;
A
#
# COMPACT_ATOMS: atom_id res chain seq x y z
N MET A 1 -32.91 36.50 15.35
CA MET A 1 -32.91 37.81 14.62
C MET A 1 -31.97 37.67 13.44
N LYS A 2 -32.57 37.89 12.25
CA LYS A 2 -31.97 38.40 10.99
C LYS A 2 -30.86 37.49 10.39
N LYS A 3 -31.16 36.70 9.35
CA LYS A 3 -31.31 37.09 7.93
C LYS A 3 -30.09 37.80 7.36
N CYS A 4 -29.57 37.15 6.35
CA CYS A 4 -29.07 37.72 5.07
C CYS A 4 -27.90 36.82 4.60
N LEU A 5 -27.69 36.53 3.40
CA LEU A 5 -28.35 36.70 2.12
C LEU A 5 -27.56 35.92 1.11
N SER A 6 -28.28 35.15 0.36
CA SER A 6 -28.06 34.72 -1.00
C SER A 6 -27.17 35.64 -1.84
N SER A 7 -26.24 35.06 -2.61
CA SER A 7 -25.78 35.55 -3.91
C SER A 7 -24.99 34.42 -4.56
N ILE A 8 -25.56 33.62 -5.37
CA ILE A 8 -25.59 33.59 -6.83
C ILE A 8 -24.32 34.20 -7.45
N LEU A 9 -23.45 33.34 -7.96
CA LEU A 9 -22.76 33.64 -9.20
C LEU A 9 -22.50 32.36 -9.98
N ALA A 10 -23.37 32.15 -10.96
CA ALA A 10 -23.17 31.24 -12.08
C ALA A 10 -22.21 31.95 -13.05
N LEU A 11 -21.17 31.29 -13.49
CA LEU A 11 -20.50 31.66 -14.73
C LEU A 11 -19.85 30.46 -15.43
N ALA A 12 -20.54 30.06 -16.47
CA ALA A 12 -20.08 29.74 -17.81
C ALA A 12 -19.02 28.62 -17.99
N LEU A 13 -19.55 27.46 -18.39
CA LEU A 13 -18.87 26.51 -19.25
C LEU A 13 -18.50 27.17 -20.59
N THR A 14 -17.24 27.18 -20.92
CA THR A 14 -16.80 27.30 -22.31
C THR A 14 -16.17 25.99 -22.77
N PHE A 15 -16.95 25.26 -23.52
CA PHE A 15 -16.53 24.18 -24.39
C PHE A 15 -15.65 24.76 -25.52
N SER A 16 -14.41 24.31 -25.62
CA SER A 16 -13.63 24.45 -26.84
C SER A 16 -13.27 23.06 -27.36
N LEU A 17 -14.12 22.56 -28.27
CA LEU A 17 -13.75 21.54 -29.21
C LEU A 17 -12.84 22.22 -30.28
N VAL A 18 -11.62 21.72 -30.42
CA VAL A 18 -10.80 21.96 -31.60
C VAL A 18 -10.53 20.61 -32.25
N GLY A 19 -10.93 20.56 -33.49
CA GLY A 19 -11.12 19.50 -34.38
C GLY A 19 -9.87 18.83 -34.92
N CYS A 20 -10.05 17.57 -35.24
CA CYS A 20 -9.22 16.80 -36.15
C CYS A 20 -9.33 17.36 -37.55
N SER A 21 -8.21 17.67 -38.15
CA SER A 21 -8.09 17.76 -39.62
C SER A 21 -6.97 16.83 -40.06
N GLY A 22 -7.31 15.95 -40.99
CA GLY A 22 -6.45 14.90 -41.50
C GLY A 22 -5.31 15.42 -42.38
N GLY A 23 -4.30 14.60 -42.52
CA GLY A 23 -3.20 14.75 -43.46
C GLY A 23 -2.47 13.42 -43.62
N SER A 24 -2.70 12.80 -44.78
CA SER A 24 -1.92 11.64 -45.25
C SER A 24 -0.48 12.01 -45.53
N GLY A 25 0.45 11.11 -45.22
CA GLY A 25 1.73 11.14 -45.91
C GLY A 25 2.92 10.56 -45.14
N SER A 26 3.40 9.42 -45.64
CA SER A 26 4.81 8.99 -45.64
C SER A 26 5.39 8.33 -44.39
N THR A 27 5.49 7.02 -44.48
CA THR A 27 6.42 6.17 -43.73
C THR A 27 7.88 6.62 -43.93
N PRO A 28 8.66 6.69 -42.87
CA PRO A 28 10.02 6.20 -42.90
C PRO A 28 10.20 5.06 -41.92
N SER A 29 10.61 3.94 -42.47
CA SER A 29 11.21 2.83 -41.74
C SER A 29 12.46 3.34 -41.04
N ALA A 30 12.44 3.42 -39.74
CA ALA A 30 13.63 3.56 -38.93
C ALA A 30 13.66 2.39 -37.95
N SER A 31 14.50 1.44 -38.30
CA SER A 31 15.00 0.41 -37.39
C SER A 31 15.77 1.10 -36.27
N GLY A 32 15.09 1.38 -35.19
CA GLY A 32 15.67 1.82 -33.94
C GLY A 32 15.53 0.68 -32.94
N SER A 33 16.62 0.07 -32.58
CA SER A 33 16.76 -0.79 -31.42
C SER A 33 16.27 0.05 -30.21
N ALA A 34 15.03 -0.11 -29.83
CA ALA A 34 14.55 0.33 -28.54
C ALA A 34 15.17 -0.62 -27.50
N SER A 35 16.25 -0.21 -26.88
CA SER A 35 16.58 -0.66 -25.54
C SER A 35 15.37 -0.31 -24.68
N GLY A 36 14.57 -1.32 -24.38
CA GLY A 36 13.42 -1.17 -23.52
C GLY A 36 13.89 -0.84 -22.12
N ASP A 37 13.93 0.44 -21.81
CA ASP A 37 13.78 0.90 -20.44
C ASP A 37 12.31 0.67 -20.09
N SER A 38 12.02 -0.53 -19.61
CA SER A 38 10.73 -0.89 -19.03
C SER A 38 10.67 -0.23 -17.67
N SER A 39 10.41 1.08 -17.64
CA SER A 39 9.96 1.73 -16.41
C SER A 39 8.52 1.32 -16.17
N ASP A 40 8.32 0.09 -15.68
CA ASP A 40 7.07 -0.30 -15.05
C ASP A 40 6.76 0.73 -13.95
N PRO A 41 5.49 1.16 -13.80
CA PRO A 41 5.14 2.14 -12.79
C PRO A 41 5.55 1.61 -11.42
N LYS A 42 6.43 2.32 -10.73
CA LYS A 42 6.83 1.99 -9.36
C LYS A 42 5.62 2.11 -8.44
N VAL A 43 5.36 1.03 -7.70
CA VAL A 43 4.38 1.02 -6.62
C VAL A 43 5.12 1.24 -5.31
N SER A 44 4.80 2.31 -4.59
CA SER A 44 5.34 2.57 -3.25
C SER A 44 4.31 2.19 -2.20
N MET A 45 4.72 1.39 -1.21
CA MET A 45 3.86 0.92 -0.12
C MET A 45 4.52 1.18 1.24
N ASN A 46 3.68 1.51 2.22
CA ASN A 46 4.10 1.73 3.60
C ASN A 46 3.88 0.47 4.43
N VAL A 47 4.92 0.04 5.15
CA VAL A 47 4.87 -1.08 6.09
C VAL A 47 5.02 -0.52 7.50
N SER A 48 4.05 -0.73 8.36
CA SER A 48 4.16 -0.31 9.75
C SER A 48 4.38 -1.50 10.68
N VAL A 49 5.33 -1.35 11.59
CA VAL A 49 5.65 -2.34 12.63
C VAL A 49 5.45 -1.72 14.01
N PRO A 50 4.97 -2.50 15.00
CA PRO A 50 4.68 -1.98 16.34
C PRO A 50 5.93 -1.63 17.14
N ASP A 51 7.01 -2.36 16.90
CA ASP A 51 8.23 -2.32 17.69
C ASP A 51 9.23 -1.28 17.18
N ALA A 52 10.25 -1.04 18.03
CA ALA A 52 11.34 -0.15 17.70
C ALA A 52 12.25 -0.73 16.60
N ASP A 53 13.04 0.14 15.99
CA ASP A 53 13.94 -0.18 14.86
C ASP A 53 15.08 -1.15 15.22
N ASN A 54 15.35 -1.38 16.51
CA ASN A 54 16.31 -2.36 17.01
C ASN A 54 15.68 -3.72 17.38
N SER A 55 14.41 -3.94 17.08
CA SER A 55 13.69 -5.18 17.37
C SER A 55 13.90 -6.26 16.30
N TYR A 56 13.70 -7.53 16.70
CA TYR A 56 13.74 -8.65 15.74
C TYR A 56 12.60 -8.60 14.72
N ILE A 57 11.45 -8.01 15.07
CA ILE A 57 10.32 -7.82 14.15
C ILE A 57 10.69 -6.79 13.09
N TYR A 58 11.35 -5.71 13.47
CA TYR A 58 11.84 -4.73 12.50
C TYR A 58 12.89 -5.34 11.56
N ALA A 59 13.82 -6.15 12.10
CA ALA A 59 14.79 -6.86 11.27
C ALA A 59 14.12 -7.82 10.26
N ALA A 60 13.07 -8.53 10.68
CA ALA A 60 12.29 -9.38 9.79
C ALA A 60 11.55 -8.57 8.72
N ALA A 61 11.03 -7.39 9.07
CA ALA A 61 10.40 -6.48 8.11
C ALA A 61 11.41 -5.95 7.07
N GLN A 62 12.65 -5.70 7.47
CA GLN A 62 13.72 -5.31 6.55
C GLN A 62 14.08 -6.44 5.56
N GLU A 63 14.14 -7.66 6.03
CA GLU A 63 14.35 -8.83 5.14
C GLU A 63 13.17 -9.00 4.17
N PHE A 64 11.94 -8.85 4.66
CA PHE A 64 10.74 -8.86 3.81
C PHE A 64 10.82 -7.78 2.72
N LYS A 65 11.16 -6.55 3.09
CA LYS A 65 11.36 -5.45 2.16
C LYS A 65 12.38 -5.82 1.08
N SER A 66 13.56 -6.30 1.48
CA SER A 66 14.64 -6.66 0.57
C SER A 66 14.20 -7.70 -0.47
N ARG A 67 13.47 -8.73 -0.02
CA ARG A 67 12.95 -9.78 -0.92
C ARG A 67 11.87 -9.27 -1.86
N VAL A 68 10.95 -8.44 -1.38
CA VAL A 68 9.92 -7.86 -2.24
C VAL A 68 10.53 -6.99 -3.33
N GLU A 69 11.50 -6.15 -2.98
CA GLU A 69 12.18 -5.28 -3.94
C GLU A 69 13.02 -6.10 -4.94
N GLU A 70 13.66 -7.18 -4.48
CA GLU A 70 14.41 -8.10 -5.34
C GLU A 70 13.47 -8.85 -6.31
N TYR A 71 12.43 -9.53 -5.82
CA TYR A 71 11.52 -10.32 -6.64
C TYR A 71 10.67 -9.49 -7.58
N SER A 72 10.39 -8.25 -7.22
CA SER A 72 9.67 -7.32 -8.09
C SER A 72 10.59 -6.60 -9.12
N ASN A 73 11.90 -6.91 -9.13
CA ASN A 73 12.91 -6.18 -9.90
C ASN A 73 12.84 -4.66 -9.67
N GLY A 74 12.53 -4.23 -8.44
CA GLY A 74 12.42 -2.85 -8.03
C GLY A 74 11.14 -2.13 -8.47
N SER A 75 10.15 -2.83 -9.02
CA SER A 75 8.85 -2.24 -9.36
C SER A 75 7.99 -1.97 -8.12
N ILE A 76 8.25 -2.67 -7.01
CA ILE A 76 7.63 -2.40 -5.70
C ILE A 76 8.69 -1.86 -4.75
N GLU A 77 8.43 -0.72 -4.14
CA GLU A 77 9.29 -0.09 -3.14
C GLU A 77 8.56 -0.04 -1.80
N LEU A 78 9.20 -0.57 -0.74
CA LEU A 78 8.63 -0.58 0.60
C LEU A 78 9.34 0.43 1.52
N THR A 79 8.55 1.18 2.28
CA THR A 79 9.06 2.04 3.36
C THR A 79 8.57 1.52 4.70
N ILE A 80 9.51 1.21 5.63
CA ILE A 80 9.17 0.64 6.93
C ILE A 80 9.14 1.73 7.99
N TYR A 81 8.06 1.76 8.75
CA TYR A 81 7.80 2.70 9.84
C TYR A 81 7.74 1.96 11.18
N PRO A 82 8.70 2.18 12.08
CA PRO A 82 8.73 1.56 13.41
C PRO A 82 7.80 2.26 14.40
N ASN A 83 7.71 1.67 15.62
CA ASN A 83 7.00 2.22 16.78
C ASN A 83 5.50 2.45 16.58
N GLY A 84 4.86 1.76 15.65
CA GLY A 84 3.45 1.98 15.35
C GLY A 84 3.11 3.41 14.94
N SER A 85 4.08 4.14 14.37
CA SER A 85 4.01 5.58 14.11
C SER A 85 2.88 5.99 13.16
N LEU A 86 2.46 5.08 12.25
CA LEU A 86 1.40 5.38 11.29
C LEU A 86 -0.02 5.18 11.83
N TYR A 87 -0.17 4.54 13.00
CA TYR A 87 -1.48 4.27 13.61
C TYR A 87 -1.54 4.61 15.11
N GLY A 88 -0.56 5.36 15.61
CA GLY A 88 -0.54 5.83 17.01
C GLY A 88 -0.35 4.72 18.05
N GLY A 89 0.17 3.55 17.67
CA GLY A 89 0.40 2.42 18.57
C GLY A 89 -0.84 1.58 18.91
N ASP A 90 -2.02 1.93 18.41
CA ASP A 90 -3.26 1.16 18.62
C ASP A 90 -3.43 0.10 17.51
N GLY A 91 -3.30 -1.18 17.88
CA GLY A 91 -3.42 -2.30 16.93
C GLY A 91 -4.78 -2.40 16.23
N ASN A 92 -5.89 -2.02 16.89
CA ASN A 92 -7.21 -2.02 16.27
C ASN A 92 -7.31 -0.88 15.23
N ALA A 93 -6.74 0.28 15.53
CA ALA A 93 -6.63 1.37 14.57
C ALA A 93 -5.78 0.97 13.36
N ALA A 94 -4.70 0.21 13.58
CA ALA A 94 -3.86 -0.31 12.50
C ALA A 94 -4.64 -1.21 11.54
N ILE A 95 -5.38 -2.20 12.05
CA ILE A 95 -6.19 -3.12 11.24
C ILE A 95 -7.27 -2.35 10.46
N SER A 96 -7.93 -1.40 11.12
CA SER A 96 -8.92 -0.55 10.47
C SER A 96 -8.32 0.32 9.36
N SER A 97 -7.08 0.80 9.56
CA SER A 97 -6.36 1.61 8.58
C SER A 97 -5.96 0.83 7.34
N VAL A 98 -5.59 -0.44 7.49
CA VAL A 98 -5.38 -1.34 6.34
C VAL A 98 -6.70 -1.61 5.63
N GLY A 99 -7.77 -1.89 6.38
CA GLY A 99 -9.09 -2.16 5.83
C GLY A 99 -9.70 -1.02 5.01
N ASN A 100 -9.37 0.22 5.33
CA ASN A 100 -9.84 1.41 4.60
C ASN A 100 -8.83 1.96 3.58
N GLY A 101 -7.65 1.33 3.45
CA GLY A 101 -6.62 1.69 2.48
C GLY A 101 -5.76 2.90 2.87
N SER A 102 -5.81 3.37 4.12
CA SER A 102 -4.94 4.45 4.59
C SER A 102 -3.55 3.96 5.04
N LEU A 103 -3.38 2.66 5.20
CA LEU A 103 -2.12 1.97 5.45
C LEU A 103 -2.07 0.73 4.56
N ASP A 104 -0.93 0.49 3.91
CA ASP A 104 -0.81 -0.61 2.94
C ASP A 104 -0.55 -1.94 3.62
N ILE A 105 0.42 -1.99 4.55
CA ILE A 105 0.85 -3.21 5.22
C ILE A 105 1.07 -2.93 6.71
N VAL A 106 0.60 -3.83 7.56
CA VAL A 106 0.91 -3.82 9.00
C VAL A 106 1.36 -5.19 9.48
N ILE A 107 2.35 -5.23 10.34
CA ILE A 107 2.82 -6.43 11.02
C ILE A 107 2.36 -6.34 12.48
N LEU A 108 1.50 -7.27 12.89
CA LEU A 108 0.94 -7.31 14.24
C LEU A 108 0.86 -8.75 14.75
N ALA A 109 0.73 -8.92 16.06
CA ALA A 109 0.44 -10.21 16.66
C ALA A 109 -0.92 -10.75 16.20
N SER A 110 -1.01 -12.05 15.91
CA SER A 110 -2.25 -12.70 15.44
C SER A 110 -3.43 -12.52 16.40
N SER A 111 -3.17 -12.42 17.70
CA SER A 111 -4.20 -12.19 18.73
C SER A 111 -4.96 -10.87 18.56
N LEU A 112 -4.37 -9.85 17.94
CA LEU A 112 -5.05 -8.58 17.64
C LEU A 112 -6.09 -8.74 16.54
N TYR A 113 -5.80 -9.57 15.54
CA TYR A 113 -6.75 -9.86 14.45
C TYR A 113 -7.96 -10.66 14.93
N ALA A 114 -7.82 -11.43 16.02
CA ALA A 114 -8.89 -12.21 16.60
C ALA A 114 -10.07 -11.36 17.14
N SER A 115 -9.86 -10.07 17.38
CA SER A 115 -10.93 -9.12 17.70
C SER A 115 -11.86 -8.84 16.52
N PHE A 116 -11.38 -9.08 15.29
CA PHE A 116 -12.14 -8.89 14.04
C PHE A 116 -12.66 -10.23 13.51
N ASP A 117 -11.83 -11.28 13.59
CA ASP A 117 -12.20 -12.63 13.20
C ASP A 117 -11.67 -13.64 14.25
N PRO A 118 -12.57 -14.33 14.98
CA PRO A 118 -12.19 -15.33 15.99
C PRO A 118 -11.32 -16.48 15.47
N SER A 119 -11.31 -16.74 14.17
CA SER A 119 -10.47 -17.80 13.58
C SER A 119 -8.97 -17.60 13.85
N PHE A 120 -8.53 -16.37 14.05
CA PHE A 120 -7.14 -16.05 14.40
C PHE A 120 -6.74 -16.52 15.82
N TYR A 121 -7.69 -16.92 16.68
CA TYR A 121 -7.34 -17.50 17.97
C TYR A 121 -6.77 -18.92 17.85
N VAL A 122 -6.95 -19.62 16.73
CA VAL A 122 -6.52 -21.00 16.57
C VAL A 122 -5.02 -21.17 16.88
N VAL A 123 -4.18 -20.24 16.42
CA VAL A 123 -2.72 -20.29 16.65
C VAL A 123 -2.32 -20.01 18.10
N SER A 124 -3.25 -19.52 18.91
CA SER A 124 -3.02 -19.16 20.31
C SER A 124 -3.59 -20.19 21.28
N VAL A 125 -4.19 -21.28 20.78
CA VAL A 125 -4.75 -22.35 21.63
C VAL A 125 -3.59 -23.12 22.28
N PRO A 126 -3.54 -23.18 23.63
CA PRO A 126 -2.49 -23.93 24.32
C PRO A 126 -2.52 -25.41 23.92
N TYR A 127 -1.34 -25.98 23.73
CA TYR A 127 -1.14 -27.40 23.40
C TYR A 127 -1.78 -27.86 22.08
N LEU A 128 -2.14 -26.94 21.17
CA LEU A 128 -2.63 -27.29 19.85
C LEU A 128 -1.51 -27.84 18.96
N PHE A 129 -0.29 -27.36 19.16
CA PHE A 129 0.90 -27.78 18.45
C PHE A 129 1.93 -28.32 19.44
N ASP A 130 2.57 -29.45 19.12
CA ASP A 130 3.60 -30.06 19.94
C ASP A 130 4.96 -29.33 19.83
N ASP A 131 5.20 -28.76 18.65
CA ASP A 131 6.41 -28.00 18.35
C ASP A 131 6.18 -26.90 17.30
N THR A 132 7.20 -26.09 17.05
CA THR A 132 7.16 -25.00 16.08
C THR A 132 7.07 -25.48 14.64
N LYS A 133 7.46 -26.73 14.34
CA LYS A 133 7.40 -27.27 13.00
C LYS A 133 5.95 -27.57 12.61
N GLN A 134 5.18 -28.17 13.52
CA GLN A 134 3.75 -28.39 13.31
C GLN A 134 2.95 -27.10 13.07
N LEU A 135 3.44 -25.99 13.61
CA LEU A 135 2.82 -24.68 13.38
C LEU A 135 3.10 -24.15 11.96
N GLN A 136 4.18 -24.62 11.32
CA GLN A 136 4.65 -24.11 10.03
C GLN A 136 4.22 -24.95 8.84
N ASP A 137 3.85 -26.22 9.07
CA ASP A 137 3.35 -27.18 8.08
C ASP A 137 1.83 -27.02 7.89
#